data_04ae2d8a88ff3760c83d46499bcb6a89
#
_entry.id   04ae2d8a88ff3760c83d46499bcb6a89
#
_cell.length_a   1.000
_cell.length_b   1.000
_cell.length_c   1.000
_cell.angle_alpha   90.00
_cell.angle_beta   90.00
_cell.angle_gamma   90.00
#
_symmetry.space_group_name_H-M   'P 1'
#
loop_
_entity.id
_entity.type
_entity.pdbx_description
1 polymer ?
#
loop_
_entity_poly.entity_id
_entity_poly.type
_entity_poly.pdbx_seq_one_letter_code
_entity_poly.pdbx_strand_id
1 'polypeptide(L)'
;MKKDLSIKELAIMGGALFSMHFGAACMLFPVQWGKDAGTALWPVFAGVVLSGVLLPYFGYLALVKGNGTFLEITKRISPEFGTVFAALTIFVIGPLYMVPRMSAAAWAAIVQITGLETESMLPVVLFSIVYYLITYWFVVNPGEVMDKIGKILFPVLLVVVTAVIIKSLVSPISREWAAPSFDQNPVIYGFLQGYATADLQCALLFGVVVVQGIRNAGIAEKATNRNLVKIGIIGLGLLLVTILGHMIAGANTGGTIDLTLSALYTEMVLVLWGRAGGILFNIALVAAALTTAVGAVSSTSEIWEEIMHDKNSKVYTYRNFCIASCVLSCIVSFADL
;
A
#
# COMPACT_ATOMS: atom_id res chain seq x y z
N MET A 1 -22.56 -21.19 -9.16
CA MET A 1 -21.35 -20.36 -9.01
C MET A 1 -21.25 -19.40 -10.18
N LYS A 2 -20.98 -18.11 -9.92
CA LYS A 2 -20.84 -17.07 -10.95
C LYS A 2 -19.55 -17.29 -11.77
N LYS A 3 -19.54 -16.88 -13.05
CA LYS A 3 -18.33 -16.90 -13.90
C LYS A 3 -17.54 -15.59 -13.83
N ASP A 4 -18.21 -14.47 -13.58
CA ASP A 4 -17.61 -13.13 -13.54
C ASP A 4 -18.16 -12.33 -12.37
N LEU A 5 -17.29 -11.46 -11.84
CA LEU A 5 -17.67 -10.38 -10.95
C LEU A 5 -18.48 -9.33 -11.72
N SER A 6 -19.47 -8.76 -11.07
CA SER A 6 -20.18 -7.58 -11.60
C SER A 6 -19.24 -6.36 -11.65
N ILE A 7 -19.58 -5.35 -12.44
CA ILE A 7 -18.81 -4.09 -12.53
C ILE A 7 -18.64 -3.45 -11.15
N LYS A 8 -19.69 -3.50 -10.31
CA LYS A 8 -19.62 -2.97 -8.93
C LYS A 8 -18.65 -3.75 -8.07
N GLU A 9 -18.67 -5.08 -8.13
CA GLU A 9 -17.73 -5.94 -7.38
C GLU A 9 -16.29 -5.72 -7.87
N LEU A 10 -16.07 -5.59 -9.17
CA LEU A 10 -14.76 -5.28 -9.76
C LEU A 10 -14.24 -3.90 -9.29
N ALA A 11 -15.10 -2.88 -9.25
CA ALA A 11 -14.71 -1.54 -8.78
C ALA A 11 -14.36 -1.56 -7.29
N ILE A 12 -15.13 -2.26 -6.46
CA ILE A 12 -14.85 -2.40 -5.02
C ILE A 12 -13.53 -3.15 -4.79
N MET A 13 -13.34 -4.30 -5.43
CA MET A 13 -12.13 -5.11 -5.24
C MET A 13 -10.90 -4.47 -5.88
N GLY A 14 -11.03 -3.84 -7.05
CA GLY A 14 -9.96 -3.09 -7.68
C GLY A 14 -9.55 -1.87 -6.87
N GLY A 15 -10.52 -1.15 -6.31
CA GLY A 15 -10.28 -0.05 -5.38
C GLY A 15 -9.64 -0.51 -4.06
N ALA A 16 -10.05 -1.66 -3.54
CA ALA A 16 -9.42 -2.26 -2.36
C ALA A 16 -7.96 -2.63 -2.65
N LEU A 17 -7.70 -3.26 -3.80
CA LEU A 17 -6.34 -3.59 -4.24
C LEU A 17 -5.47 -2.35 -4.40
N PHE A 18 -5.98 -1.31 -5.07
CA PHE A 18 -5.33 -0.01 -5.15
C PHE A 18 -4.97 0.51 -3.75
N SER A 19 -5.92 0.50 -2.82
CA SER A 19 -5.72 1.02 -1.47
C SER A 19 -4.68 0.25 -0.66
N MET A 20 -4.58 -1.07 -0.86
CA MET A 20 -3.54 -1.89 -0.20
C MET A 20 -2.14 -1.53 -0.71
N HIS A 21 -1.97 -1.27 -2.02
CA HIS A 21 -0.73 -0.79 -2.60
C HIS A 21 -0.47 0.68 -2.28
N PHE A 22 -1.51 1.51 -2.25
CA PHE A 22 -1.43 2.93 -2.00
C PHE A 22 -1.29 3.23 -0.51
N GLY A 23 -0.19 2.76 0.09
CA GLY A 23 0.20 3.06 1.46
C GLY A 23 0.85 4.43 1.60
N ALA A 24 1.30 4.75 2.82
CA ALA A 24 1.98 6.01 3.12
C ALA A 24 3.16 6.30 2.18
N ALA A 25 3.96 5.29 1.86
CA ALA A 25 5.09 5.42 0.93
C ALA A 25 4.65 5.84 -0.48
N CYS A 26 3.59 5.21 -1.01
CA CYS A 26 3.05 5.53 -2.34
C CYS A 26 2.35 6.89 -2.41
N MET A 27 2.01 7.50 -1.27
CA MET A 27 1.61 8.91 -1.22
C MET A 27 2.83 9.84 -1.30
N LEU A 28 3.87 9.58 -0.53
CA LEU A 28 4.98 10.50 -0.29
C LEU A 28 6.03 10.45 -1.39
N PHE A 29 6.46 9.27 -1.78
CA PHE A 29 7.58 9.08 -2.70
C PHE A 29 7.34 9.64 -4.10
N PRO A 30 6.17 9.48 -4.75
CA PRO A 30 5.96 10.03 -6.08
C PRO A 30 6.04 11.56 -6.13
N VAL A 31 5.65 12.26 -5.05
CA VAL A 31 5.83 13.73 -4.97
C VAL A 31 7.32 14.07 -4.92
N GLN A 32 8.10 13.35 -4.13
CA GLN A 32 9.56 13.51 -4.09
C GLN A 32 10.19 13.24 -5.47
N TRP A 33 9.83 12.13 -6.11
CA TRP A 33 10.35 11.79 -7.44
C TRP A 33 10.00 12.83 -8.49
N GLY A 34 8.81 13.42 -8.40
CA GLY A 34 8.40 14.51 -9.28
C GLY A 34 9.20 15.78 -9.06
N LYS A 35 9.44 16.16 -7.80
CA LYS A 35 10.34 17.28 -7.45
C LYS A 35 11.74 17.04 -7.99
N ASP A 36 12.30 15.85 -7.74
CA ASP A 36 13.66 15.52 -8.14
C ASP A 36 13.81 15.42 -9.66
N ALA A 37 12.78 14.92 -10.35
CA ALA A 37 12.78 14.78 -11.80
C ALA A 37 12.66 16.12 -12.53
N GLY A 38 11.85 17.03 -12.01
CA GLY A 38 11.61 18.32 -12.66
C GLY A 38 11.33 18.17 -14.17
N THR A 39 12.16 18.79 -15.01
CA THR A 39 12.03 18.74 -16.49
C THR A 39 12.24 17.35 -17.10
N ALA A 40 12.84 16.39 -16.35
CA ALA A 40 13.02 15.00 -16.76
C ALA A 40 11.87 14.07 -16.28
N LEU A 41 10.71 14.62 -15.89
CA LEU A 41 9.59 13.87 -15.32
C LEU A 41 9.18 12.66 -16.18
N TRP A 42 9.04 12.81 -17.48
CA TRP A 42 8.53 11.76 -18.35
C TRP A 42 9.42 10.52 -18.44
N PRO A 43 10.74 10.65 -18.69
CA PRO A 43 11.62 9.48 -18.66
C PRO A 43 11.74 8.86 -17.27
N VAL A 44 11.71 9.65 -16.19
CA VAL A 44 11.63 9.11 -14.82
C VAL A 44 10.35 8.33 -14.62
N PHE A 45 9.20 8.87 -15.01
CA PHE A 45 7.92 8.19 -14.92
C PHE A 45 7.90 6.86 -15.70
N ALA A 46 8.50 6.82 -16.91
CA ALA A 46 8.64 5.56 -17.65
C ALA A 46 9.41 4.49 -16.85
N GLY A 47 10.49 4.86 -16.18
CA GLY A 47 11.24 3.99 -15.29
C GLY A 47 10.40 3.49 -14.11
N VAL A 48 9.67 4.39 -13.44
CA VAL A 48 8.76 4.05 -12.33
C VAL A 48 7.67 3.07 -12.80
N VAL A 49 7.07 3.30 -13.97
CA VAL A 49 6.04 2.40 -14.54
C VAL A 49 6.59 0.99 -14.75
N LEU A 50 7.81 0.86 -15.25
CA LEU A 50 8.42 -0.45 -15.49
C LEU A 50 8.55 -1.26 -14.19
N SER A 51 9.01 -0.67 -13.10
CA SER A 51 9.29 -1.38 -11.85
C SER A 51 8.16 -1.30 -10.82
N GLY A 52 7.51 -0.15 -10.68
CA GLY A 52 6.47 0.08 -9.66
C GLY A 52 5.05 -0.29 -10.11
N VAL A 53 4.81 -0.55 -11.42
CA VAL A 53 3.48 -0.93 -11.92
C VAL A 53 3.51 -2.22 -12.71
N LEU A 54 4.38 -2.34 -13.72
CA LEU A 54 4.41 -3.53 -14.57
C LEU A 54 4.96 -4.76 -13.87
N LEU A 55 6.01 -4.64 -13.06
CA LEU A 55 6.52 -5.77 -12.27
C LEU A 55 5.47 -6.30 -11.27
N PRO A 56 4.78 -5.48 -10.47
CA PRO A 56 3.64 -5.91 -9.66
C PRO A 56 2.54 -6.61 -10.47
N TYR A 57 2.22 -6.11 -11.66
CA TYR A 57 1.27 -6.79 -12.54
C TYR A 57 1.72 -8.19 -12.94
N PHE A 58 3.00 -8.37 -13.27
CA PHE A 58 3.57 -9.69 -13.51
C PHE A 58 3.55 -10.57 -12.25
N GLY A 59 3.66 -9.98 -11.05
CA GLY A 59 3.44 -10.67 -9.78
C GLY A 59 2.04 -11.30 -9.70
N TYR A 60 0.98 -10.57 -10.05
CA TYR A 60 -0.37 -11.12 -10.13
C TYR A 60 -0.53 -12.20 -11.20
N LEU A 61 0.12 -12.05 -12.35
CA LEU A 61 0.12 -13.10 -13.38
C LEU A 61 0.88 -14.36 -12.92
N ALA A 62 1.92 -14.21 -12.12
CA ALA A 62 2.62 -15.34 -11.52
C ALA A 62 1.73 -16.10 -10.52
N LEU A 63 0.95 -15.39 -9.69
CA LEU A 63 -0.04 -15.99 -8.79
C LEU A 63 -1.09 -16.81 -9.55
N VAL A 64 -1.57 -16.32 -10.71
CA VAL A 64 -2.47 -17.08 -11.58
C VAL A 64 -1.90 -18.47 -11.92
N LYS A 65 -0.60 -18.55 -12.21
CA LYS A 65 0.09 -19.82 -12.51
C LYS A 65 0.44 -20.64 -11.24
N GLY A 66 0.44 -20.01 -10.08
CA GLY A 66 0.63 -20.64 -8.75
C GLY A 66 -0.69 -20.97 -8.05
N ASN A 67 -1.78 -21.19 -8.81
CA ASN A 67 -3.11 -21.48 -8.26
C ASN A 67 -3.62 -20.40 -7.25
N GLY A 68 -3.08 -19.19 -7.34
CA GLY A 68 -3.46 -18.06 -6.49
C GLY A 68 -2.80 -18.08 -5.12
N THR A 69 -1.75 -18.88 -4.90
CA THR A 69 -1.02 -18.92 -3.63
C THR A 69 0.47 -18.54 -3.80
N PHE A 70 0.99 -17.83 -2.82
CA PHE A 70 2.40 -17.44 -2.77
C PHE A 70 3.29 -18.67 -2.52
N LEU A 71 2.83 -19.57 -1.65
CA LEU A 71 3.56 -20.77 -1.26
C LEU A 71 3.78 -21.72 -2.45
N GLU A 72 2.79 -21.90 -3.31
CA GLU A 72 2.91 -22.73 -4.52
C GLU A 72 3.93 -22.19 -5.53
N ILE A 73 4.11 -20.87 -5.59
CA ILE A 73 5.14 -20.26 -6.44
C ILE A 73 6.53 -20.53 -5.87
N THR A 74 6.72 -20.32 -4.59
CA THR A 74 8.03 -20.46 -3.95
C THR A 74 8.48 -21.92 -3.84
N LYS A 75 7.55 -22.85 -3.65
CA LYS A 75 7.82 -24.31 -3.64
C LYS A 75 8.27 -24.88 -4.99
N ARG A 76 8.14 -24.12 -6.09
CA ARG A 76 8.68 -24.57 -7.40
C ARG A 76 10.20 -24.68 -7.44
N ILE A 77 10.91 -24.01 -6.55
CA ILE A 77 12.38 -24.14 -6.39
C ILE A 77 12.68 -25.40 -5.61
N SER A 78 12.20 -25.53 -4.39
CA SER A 78 12.09 -26.75 -3.59
C SER A 78 11.04 -26.55 -2.49
N PRO A 79 10.44 -27.61 -1.95
CA PRO A 79 9.46 -27.50 -0.87
C PRO A 79 10.00 -26.80 0.37
N GLU A 80 11.24 -27.13 0.79
CA GLU A 80 11.90 -26.56 1.95
C GLU A 80 12.22 -25.08 1.74
N PHE A 81 12.87 -24.75 0.61
CA PHE A 81 13.15 -23.36 0.25
C PHE A 81 11.88 -22.54 0.22
N GLY A 82 10.83 -23.04 -0.44
CA GLY A 82 9.56 -22.35 -0.56
C GLY A 82 8.95 -22.02 0.79
N THR A 83 8.94 -22.97 1.70
CA THR A 83 8.39 -22.80 3.05
C THR A 83 9.21 -21.80 3.87
N VAL A 84 10.54 -21.93 3.90
CA VAL A 84 11.42 -21.03 4.64
C VAL A 84 11.36 -19.60 4.07
N PHE A 85 11.43 -19.47 2.73
CA PHE A 85 11.36 -18.18 2.08
C PHE A 85 10.01 -17.48 2.31
N ALA A 86 8.89 -18.21 2.21
CA ALA A 86 7.57 -17.69 2.52
C ALA A 86 7.47 -17.24 3.98
N ALA A 87 7.94 -18.05 4.93
CA ALA A 87 7.95 -17.71 6.34
C ALA A 87 8.77 -16.43 6.62
N LEU A 88 9.98 -16.31 6.10
CA LEU A 88 10.80 -15.11 6.24
C LEU A 88 10.11 -13.88 5.63
N THR A 89 9.54 -14.02 4.44
CA THR A 89 8.86 -12.92 3.74
C THR A 89 7.68 -12.40 4.55
N ILE A 90 6.82 -13.28 5.07
CA ILE A 90 5.65 -12.86 5.83
C ILE A 90 6.01 -12.22 7.18
N PHE A 91 7.09 -12.65 7.84
CA PHE A 91 7.55 -12.01 9.06
C PHE A 91 8.11 -10.62 8.80
N VAL A 92 8.92 -10.44 7.76
CA VAL A 92 9.51 -9.14 7.40
C VAL A 92 8.43 -8.18 6.91
N ILE A 93 7.59 -8.57 5.95
CA ILE A 93 6.54 -7.70 5.40
C ILE A 93 5.40 -7.50 6.39
N GLY A 94 5.10 -8.48 7.22
CA GLY A 94 4.09 -8.40 8.28
C GLY A 94 4.60 -7.70 9.54
N PRO A 95 4.70 -8.46 10.64
CA PRO A 95 4.83 -7.88 11.97
C PRO A 95 6.16 -7.24 12.33
N LEU A 96 7.25 -7.53 11.59
CA LEU A 96 8.58 -7.06 11.98
C LEU A 96 9.01 -5.75 11.31
N TYR A 97 8.43 -5.39 10.16
CA TYR A 97 8.90 -4.23 9.42
C TYR A 97 7.76 -3.36 8.86
N MET A 98 6.98 -3.88 7.88
CA MET A 98 6.04 -3.01 7.16
C MET A 98 4.88 -2.56 8.03
N VAL A 99 4.25 -3.46 8.78
CA VAL A 99 3.07 -3.13 9.60
C VAL A 99 3.40 -2.15 10.75
N PRO A 100 4.50 -2.31 11.51
CA PRO A 100 4.93 -1.30 12.49
C PRO A 100 5.17 0.09 11.88
N ARG A 101 5.81 0.16 10.71
CA ARG A 101 6.06 1.44 10.01
C ARG A 101 4.77 2.14 9.56
N MET A 102 3.71 1.39 9.25
CA MET A 102 2.42 1.99 8.94
C MET A 102 1.80 2.65 10.19
N SER A 103 1.92 2.02 11.35
CA SER A 103 1.51 2.63 12.62
C SER A 103 2.30 3.93 12.93
N ALA A 104 3.63 3.90 12.74
CA ALA A 104 4.47 5.07 12.93
C ALA A 104 4.11 6.23 11.97
N ALA A 105 3.86 5.93 10.69
CA ALA A 105 3.41 6.93 9.72
C ALA A 105 2.04 7.52 10.08
N ALA A 106 1.12 6.70 10.56
CA ALA A 106 -0.20 7.15 11.03
C ALA A 106 -0.08 8.01 12.29
N TRP A 107 0.80 7.66 13.23
CA TRP A 107 1.09 8.47 14.40
C TRP A 107 1.66 9.84 14.02
N ALA A 108 2.66 9.89 13.15
CA ALA A 108 3.23 11.14 12.65
C ALA A 108 2.17 12.04 12.02
N ALA A 109 1.20 11.48 11.28
CA ALA A 109 0.07 12.23 10.73
C ALA A 109 -0.84 12.81 11.84
N ILE A 110 -1.12 12.05 12.90
CA ILE A 110 -1.91 12.53 14.04
C ILE A 110 -1.20 13.66 14.78
N VAL A 111 0.10 13.55 15.02
CA VAL A 111 0.91 14.61 15.63
C VAL A 111 0.82 15.89 14.81
N GLN A 112 0.93 15.81 13.49
CA GLN A 112 0.81 16.97 12.60
C GLN A 112 -0.60 17.62 12.64
N ILE A 113 -1.67 16.85 12.81
CA ILE A 113 -3.03 17.39 12.94
C ILE A 113 -3.23 18.09 14.29
N THR A 114 -2.76 17.45 15.36
CA THR A 114 -3.07 17.84 16.75
C THR A 114 -2.07 18.82 17.33
N GLY A 115 -0.83 18.86 16.80
CA GLY A 115 0.27 19.60 17.38
C GLY A 115 0.75 19.02 18.71
N LEU A 116 0.49 17.73 18.96
CA LEU A 116 0.91 17.03 20.16
C LEU A 116 2.45 16.89 20.18
N GLU A 117 3.12 17.82 20.83
CA GLU A 117 4.50 17.65 21.27
C GLU A 117 4.47 16.99 22.65
N THR A 118 4.91 15.74 22.75
CA THR A 118 4.92 15.03 24.03
C THR A 118 6.21 14.26 24.19
N GLU A 119 6.85 14.47 25.35
CA GLU A 119 7.97 13.65 25.80
C GLU A 119 7.50 12.30 26.37
N SER A 120 6.19 12.16 26.58
CA SER A 120 5.60 10.95 27.16
C SER A 120 5.32 9.90 26.07
N MET A 121 5.69 8.65 26.35
CA MET A 121 5.34 7.49 25.52
C MET A 121 3.86 7.09 25.61
N LEU A 122 3.12 7.58 26.60
CA LEU A 122 1.74 7.14 26.85
C LEU A 122 0.78 7.42 25.67
N PRO A 123 0.75 8.60 25.03
CA PRO A 123 -0.09 8.85 23.86
C PRO A 123 0.24 7.92 22.67
N VAL A 124 1.53 7.63 22.45
CA VAL A 124 2.02 6.72 21.40
C VAL A 124 1.51 5.32 21.65
N VAL A 125 1.63 4.82 22.89
CA VAL A 125 1.15 3.48 23.28
C VAL A 125 -0.36 3.38 23.10
N LEU A 126 -1.13 4.36 23.58
CA LEU A 126 -2.58 4.37 23.45
C LEU A 126 -3.01 4.41 21.98
N PHE A 127 -2.36 5.25 21.16
CA PHE A 127 -2.62 5.30 19.74
C PHE A 127 -2.34 3.96 19.06
N SER A 128 -1.19 3.35 19.33
CA SER A 128 -0.81 2.06 18.73
C SER A 128 -1.80 0.96 19.09
N ILE A 129 -2.23 0.88 20.34
CA ILE A 129 -3.26 -0.08 20.78
C ILE A 129 -4.55 0.14 19.97
N VAL A 130 -5.04 1.38 19.88
CA VAL A 130 -6.26 1.70 19.12
C VAL A 130 -6.09 1.37 17.64
N TYR A 131 -4.94 1.73 17.04
CA TYR A 131 -4.63 1.45 15.64
C TYR A 131 -4.67 -0.05 15.34
N TYR A 132 -4.05 -0.90 16.18
CA TYR A 132 -4.04 -2.34 15.98
C TYR A 132 -5.37 -3.01 16.32
N LEU A 133 -6.17 -2.47 17.23
CA LEU A 133 -7.56 -2.91 17.43
C LEU A 133 -8.42 -2.64 16.20
N ILE A 134 -8.27 -1.46 15.58
CA ILE A 134 -8.95 -1.13 14.32
C ILE A 134 -8.46 -2.06 13.20
N THR A 135 -7.15 -2.25 13.06
CA THR A 135 -6.57 -3.17 12.07
C THR A 135 -7.14 -4.58 12.24
N TYR A 136 -7.17 -5.09 13.46
CA TYR A 136 -7.74 -6.40 13.77
C TYR A 136 -9.23 -6.50 13.39
N TRP A 137 -10.03 -5.47 13.67
CA TRP A 137 -11.45 -5.45 13.28
C TRP A 137 -11.63 -5.58 11.76
N PHE A 138 -10.75 -4.98 10.96
CA PHE A 138 -10.78 -5.13 9.51
C PHE A 138 -10.45 -6.55 9.05
N VAL A 139 -9.47 -7.21 9.69
CA VAL A 139 -8.92 -8.49 9.21
C VAL A 139 -9.58 -9.73 9.83
N VAL A 140 -10.33 -9.60 10.91
CA VAL A 140 -10.85 -10.75 11.69
C VAL A 140 -11.65 -11.76 10.85
N ASN A 141 -12.27 -11.31 9.76
CA ASN A 141 -13.00 -12.13 8.80
C ASN A 141 -12.32 -12.06 7.44
N PRO A 142 -11.49 -13.04 7.04
CA PRO A 142 -10.67 -12.94 5.82
C PRO A 142 -11.49 -12.68 4.56
N GLY A 143 -12.69 -13.22 4.47
CA GLY A 143 -13.54 -13.02 3.32
C GLY A 143 -14.16 -11.63 3.17
N GLU A 144 -14.15 -10.81 4.20
CA GLU A 144 -14.74 -9.47 4.20
C GLU A 144 -13.69 -8.37 4.01
N VAL A 145 -12.39 -8.69 4.04
CA VAL A 145 -11.29 -7.72 4.02
C VAL A 145 -11.37 -6.83 2.79
N MET A 146 -11.47 -7.42 1.60
CA MET A 146 -11.57 -6.68 0.34
C MET A 146 -12.79 -5.76 0.29
N ASP A 147 -13.92 -6.22 0.80
CA ASP A 147 -15.16 -5.45 0.87
C ASP A 147 -15.05 -4.28 1.84
N LYS A 148 -14.48 -4.49 3.02
CA LYS A 148 -14.28 -3.44 4.03
C LYS A 148 -13.33 -2.35 3.52
N ILE A 149 -12.18 -2.73 2.96
CA ILE A 149 -11.23 -1.77 2.37
C ILE A 149 -11.91 -1.00 1.23
N GLY A 150 -12.52 -1.71 0.29
CA GLY A 150 -13.08 -1.11 -0.92
C GLY A 150 -14.33 -0.25 -0.68
N LYS A 151 -15.09 -0.51 0.37
CA LYS A 151 -16.30 0.27 0.69
C LYS A 151 -16.08 1.39 1.67
N ILE A 152 -15.06 1.30 2.55
CA ILE A 152 -14.84 2.26 3.64
C ILE A 152 -13.60 3.11 3.36
N LEU A 153 -12.44 2.48 3.19
CA LEU A 153 -11.15 3.19 3.13
C LEU A 153 -10.84 3.73 1.73
N PHE A 154 -11.12 2.96 0.68
CA PHE A 154 -10.86 3.37 -0.70
C PHE A 154 -11.55 4.68 -1.10
N PRO A 155 -12.86 4.90 -0.83
CA PRO A 155 -13.50 6.16 -1.20
C PRO A 155 -12.86 7.39 -0.53
N VAL A 156 -12.46 7.27 0.74
CA VAL A 156 -11.78 8.36 1.46
C VAL A 156 -10.45 8.70 0.80
N LEU A 157 -9.63 7.68 0.52
CA LEU A 157 -8.35 7.86 -0.18
C LEU A 157 -8.55 8.47 -1.56
N LEU A 158 -9.46 7.93 -2.35
CA LEU A 158 -9.70 8.38 -3.72
C LEU A 158 -10.08 9.85 -3.76
N VAL A 159 -10.99 10.29 -2.90
CA VAL A 159 -11.47 11.68 -2.85
C VAL A 159 -10.34 12.63 -2.49
N VAL A 160 -9.60 12.36 -1.40
CA VAL A 160 -8.55 13.28 -0.93
C VAL A 160 -7.38 13.32 -1.92
N VAL A 161 -6.92 12.16 -2.38
CA VAL A 161 -5.80 12.07 -3.32
C VAL A 161 -6.14 12.76 -4.64
N THR A 162 -7.33 12.51 -5.18
CA THR A 162 -7.78 13.16 -6.42
C THR A 162 -7.89 14.68 -6.24
N ALA A 163 -8.40 15.14 -5.10
CA ALA A 163 -8.54 16.56 -4.82
C ALA A 163 -7.16 17.27 -4.74
N VAL A 164 -6.17 16.66 -4.08
CA VAL A 164 -4.80 17.20 -4.01
C VAL A 164 -4.18 17.28 -5.41
N ILE A 165 -4.29 16.21 -6.19
CA ILE A 165 -3.75 16.16 -7.56
C ILE A 165 -4.42 17.25 -8.43
N ILE A 166 -5.74 17.32 -8.46
CA ILE A 166 -6.46 18.33 -9.25
C ILE A 166 -6.06 19.74 -8.83
N LYS A 167 -5.98 20.01 -7.52
CA LYS A 167 -5.59 21.34 -7.03
C LYS A 167 -4.18 21.73 -7.47
N SER A 168 -3.23 20.80 -7.40
CA SER A 168 -1.86 21.04 -7.87
C SER A 168 -1.78 21.27 -9.40
N LEU A 169 -2.64 20.63 -10.18
CA LEU A 169 -2.72 20.82 -11.62
C LEU A 169 -3.34 22.17 -12.01
N VAL A 170 -4.42 22.55 -11.31
CA VAL A 170 -5.16 23.79 -11.61
C VAL A 170 -4.45 25.04 -11.07
N SER A 171 -3.80 24.92 -9.92
CA SER A 171 -3.11 26.02 -9.24
C SER A 171 -1.72 25.57 -8.82
N PRO A 172 -0.78 25.33 -9.77
CA PRO A 172 0.56 24.89 -9.43
C PRO A 172 1.30 25.96 -8.61
N ILE A 173 2.17 25.53 -7.70
CA ILE A 173 3.02 26.41 -6.88
C ILE A 173 4.01 27.14 -7.81
N SER A 174 4.58 26.41 -8.75
CA SER A 174 5.37 26.95 -9.86
C SER A 174 4.87 26.42 -11.19
N ARG A 175 4.95 27.25 -12.24
CA ARG A 175 4.70 26.83 -13.62
C ARG A 175 5.98 26.38 -14.33
N GLU A 176 7.12 26.68 -13.76
CA GLU A 176 8.44 26.28 -14.27
C GLU A 176 8.95 25.11 -13.45
N TRP A 177 9.30 24.02 -14.12
CA TRP A 177 9.89 22.85 -13.49
C TRP A 177 11.39 23.04 -13.36
N ALA A 178 11.94 22.69 -12.19
CA ALA A 178 13.38 22.75 -11.95
C ALA A 178 14.16 21.76 -12.83
N ALA A 179 15.45 21.93 -12.94
CA ALA A 179 16.32 20.91 -13.51
C ALA A 179 16.33 19.66 -12.62
N PRO A 180 16.60 18.45 -13.16
CA PRO A 180 16.75 17.24 -12.35
C PRO A 180 17.80 17.42 -11.26
N SER A 181 17.54 16.88 -10.07
CA SER A 181 18.46 16.94 -8.91
C SER A 181 19.43 15.75 -8.83
N PHE A 182 19.52 14.94 -9.88
CA PHE A 182 20.37 13.74 -9.97
C PHE A 182 21.14 13.70 -11.29
N ASP A 183 22.32 13.06 -11.29
CA ASP A 183 23.21 12.98 -12.46
C ASP A 183 23.02 11.70 -13.29
N GLN A 184 22.34 10.69 -12.75
CA GLN A 184 22.15 9.41 -13.42
C GLN A 184 21.09 9.48 -14.53
N ASN A 185 21.05 8.43 -15.39
CA ASN A 185 20.03 8.34 -16.45
C ASN A 185 18.61 8.40 -15.82
N PRO A 186 17.72 9.27 -16.29
CA PRO A 186 16.41 9.46 -15.69
C PRO A 186 15.53 8.22 -15.66
N VAL A 187 15.59 7.34 -16.68
CA VAL A 187 14.85 6.08 -16.71
C VAL A 187 15.38 5.11 -15.63
N ILE A 188 16.71 5.06 -15.46
CA ILE A 188 17.33 4.22 -14.42
C ILE A 188 16.96 4.76 -13.04
N TYR A 189 17.00 6.08 -12.83
CA TYR A 189 16.54 6.70 -11.59
C TYR A 189 15.12 6.25 -11.27
N GLY A 190 14.18 6.47 -12.21
CA GLY A 190 12.79 6.10 -12.03
C GLY A 190 12.59 4.60 -11.77
N PHE A 191 13.34 3.74 -12.49
CA PHE A 191 13.27 2.29 -12.27
C PHE A 191 13.71 1.90 -10.85
N LEU A 192 14.79 2.45 -10.34
CA LEU A 192 15.27 2.18 -8.99
C LEU A 192 14.29 2.67 -7.93
N GLN A 193 13.72 3.86 -8.12
CA GLN A 193 12.72 4.42 -7.21
C GLN A 193 11.44 3.59 -7.17
N GLY A 194 10.90 3.21 -8.33
CA GLY A 194 9.72 2.36 -8.40
C GLY A 194 9.97 0.95 -7.85
N TYR A 195 11.17 0.39 -8.03
CA TYR A 195 11.54 -0.91 -7.47
C TYR A 195 11.63 -0.87 -5.92
N ALA A 196 12.11 0.25 -5.36
CA ALA A 196 12.27 0.44 -3.92
C ALA A 196 10.93 0.49 -3.15
N THR A 197 9.78 0.67 -3.84
CA THR A 197 8.46 0.60 -3.19
C THR A 197 8.08 -0.79 -2.73
N ALA A 198 8.79 -1.85 -3.19
CA ALA A 198 8.51 -3.25 -2.92
C ALA A 198 7.11 -3.72 -3.38
N ASP A 199 6.48 -3.02 -4.33
CA ASP A 199 5.13 -3.33 -4.82
C ASP A 199 5.05 -4.71 -5.51
N LEU A 200 6.14 -5.21 -6.09
CA LEU A 200 6.19 -6.58 -6.63
C LEU A 200 5.98 -7.62 -5.52
N GLN A 201 6.68 -7.47 -4.39
CA GLN A 201 6.53 -8.35 -3.24
C GLN A 201 5.13 -8.23 -2.63
N CYS A 202 4.63 -6.99 -2.53
CA CYS A 202 3.26 -6.72 -2.09
C CYS A 202 2.23 -7.37 -3.01
N ALA A 203 2.41 -7.35 -4.33
CA ALA A 203 1.50 -7.98 -5.28
C ALA A 203 1.39 -9.49 -5.08
N LEU A 204 2.50 -10.16 -4.81
CA LEU A 204 2.52 -11.59 -4.52
C LEU A 204 1.80 -11.95 -3.21
N LEU A 205 1.81 -11.04 -2.22
CA LEU A 205 1.13 -11.24 -0.94
C LEU A 205 -0.34 -10.81 -1.02
N PHE A 206 -0.62 -9.59 -1.47
CA PHE A 206 -1.98 -9.04 -1.55
C PHE A 206 -2.87 -9.82 -2.50
N GLY A 207 -2.28 -10.44 -3.52
CA GLY A 207 -3.02 -11.31 -4.44
C GLY A 207 -3.71 -12.48 -3.75
N VAL A 208 -3.17 -12.99 -2.65
CA VAL A 208 -3.80 -14.05 -1.84
C VAL A 208 -5.13 -13.55 -1.25
N VAL A 209 -5.13 -12.35 -0.67
CA VAL A 209 -6.36 -11.71 -0.13
C VAL A 209 -7.38 -11.43 -1.24
N VAL A 210 -6.91 -11.03 -2.42
CA VAL A 210 -7.80 -10.83 -3.60
C VAL A 210 -8.44 -12.14 -4.02
N VAL A 211 -7.67 -13.23 -4.10
CA VAL A 211 -8.18 -14.56 -4.43
C VAL A 211 -9.24 -15.02 -3.43
N GLN A 212 -9.01 -14.80 -2.13
CA GLN A 212 -9.98 -15.10 -1.08
C GLN A 212 -11.26 -14.27 -1.24
N GLY A 213 -11.13 -12.98 -1.53
CA GLY A 213 -12.27 -12.10 -1.83
C GLY A 213 -13.09 -12.58 -3.04
N ILE A 214 -12.42 -13.02 -4.12
CA ILE A 214 -13.07 -13.58 -5.31
C ILE A 214 -13.84 -14.86 -4.98
N ARG A 215 -13.24 -15.76 -4.21
CA ARG A 215 -13.88 -17.01 -3.75
C ARG A 215 -15.14 -16.73 -2.93
N ASN A 216 -15.06 -15.77 -2.01
CA ASN A 216 -16.20 -15.36 -1.18
C ASN A 216 -17.34 -14.70 -1.98
N ALA A 217 -17.03 -14.03 -3.08
CA ALA A 217 -18.04 -13.51 -4.00
C ALA A 217 -18.78 -14.62 -4.78
N GLY A 218 -18.45 -15.89 -4.53
CA GLY A 218 -19.10 -17.06 -5.14
C GLY A 218 -18.67 -17.31 -6.59
N ILE A 219 -17.49 -16.85 -6.99
CA ILE A 219 -16.91 -17.09 -8.31
C ILE A 219 -16.41 -18.54 -8.39
N ALA A 220 -16.65 -19.19 -9.54
CA ALA A 220 -16.15 -20.52 -9.79
C ALA A 220 -14.61 -20.55 -9.85
N GLU A 221 -13.98 -21.58 -9.29
CA GLU A 221 -12.52 -21.70 -9.19
C GLU A 221 -11.82 -21.51 -10.55
N LYS A 222 -12.35 -22.11 -11.62
CA LYS A 222 -11.87 -21.94 -12.99
C LYS A 222 -11.90 -20.50 -13.52
N ALA A 223 -12.68 -19.62 -12.89
CA ALA A 223 -12.82 -18.22 -13.28
C ALA A 223 -12.06 -17.25 -12.34
N THR A 224 -11.49 -17.74 -11.23
CA THR A 224 -10.75 -16.93 -10.25
C THR A 224 -9.60 -16.17 -10.92
N ASN A 225 -8.80 -16.86 -11.71
CA ASN A 225 -7.63 -16.28 -12.38
C ASN A 225 -8.00 -15.12 -13.31
N ARG A 226 -9.10 -15.26 -14.08
CA ARG A 226 -9.56 -14.19 -14.98
C ARG A 226 -10.02 -12.95 -14.19
N ASN A 227 -10.70 -13.16 -13.07
CA ASN A 227 -11.15 -12.05 -12.24
C ASN A 227 -9.99 -11.40 -11.48
N LEU A 228 -9.00 -12.18 -11.03
CA LEU A 228 -7.75 -11.65 -10.44
C LEU A 228 -7.01 -10.70 -11.39
N VAL A 229 -6.87 -11.10 -12.66
CA VAL A 229 -6.26 -10.25 -13.71
C VAL A 229 -7.04 -8.95 -13.90
N LYS A 230 -8.39 -9.01 -13.97
CA LYS A 230 -9.23 -7.81 -14.10
C LYS A 230 -9.08 -6.86 -12.91
N ILE A 231 -9.08 -7.39 -11.68
CA ILE A 231 -8.88 -6.62 -10.46
C ILE A 231 -7.47 -5.99 -10.44
N GLY A 232 -6.45 -6.75 -10.84
CA GLY A 232 -5.08 -6.26 -10.96
C GLY A 232 -4.96 -5.09 -11.94
N ILE A 233 -5.60 -5.16 -13.11
CA ILE A 233 -5.63 -4.06 -14.10
C ILE A 233 -6.27 -2.80 -13.50
N ILE A 234 -7.41 -2.96 -12.81
CA ILE A 234 -8.11 -1.81 -12.21
C ILE A 234 -7.26 -1.20 -11.07
N GLY A 235 -6.79 -2.01 -10.12
CA GLY A 235 -6.04 -1.53 -8.98
C GLY A 235 -4.71 -0.86 -9.36
N LEU A 236 -3.92 -1.52 -10.22
CA LEU A 236 -2.64 -0.96 -10.67
C LEU A 236 -2.83 0.17 -11.70
N GLY A 237 -3.93 0.17 -12.46
CA GLY A 237 -4.30 1.31 -13.31
C GLY A 237 -4.59 2.57 -12.50
N LEU A 238 -5.31 2.45 -11.39
CA LEU A 238 -5.52 3.55 -10.43
C LEU A 238 -4.19 3.99 -9.80
N LEU A 239 -3.34 3.03 -9.44
CA LEU A 239 -2.01 3.33 -8.89
C LEU A 239 -1.16 4.11 -9.89
N LEU A 240 -1.14 3.70 -11.16
CA LEU A 240 -0.45 4.39 -12.25
C LEU A 240 -0.87 5.86 -12.37
N VAL A 241 -2.18 6.11 -12.40
CA VAL A 241 -2.73 7.47 -12.53
C VAL A 241 -2.39 8.33 -11.31
N THR A 242 -2.48 7.76 -10.12
CA THR A 242 -2.15 8.50 -8.88
C THR A 242 -0.66 8.77 -8.75
N ILE A 243 0.22 7.83 -9.10
CA ILE A 243 1.67 8.06 -9.16
C ILE A 243 1.99 9.21 -10.10
N LEU A 244 1.47 9.19 -11.33
CA LEU A 244 1.69 10.28 -12.29
C LEU A 244 1.20 11.63 -11.75
N GLY A 245 -0.01 11.66 -11.19
CA GLY A 245 -0.58 12.87 -10.60
C GLY A 245 0.28 13.46 -9.47
N HIS A 246 0.79 12.60 -8.59
CA HIS A 246 1.69 13.03 -7.52
C HIS A 246 3.07 13.45 -8.02
N MET A 247 3.61 12.79 -9.04
CA MET A 247 4.86 13.21 -9.67
C MET A 247 4.73 14.60 -10.33
N ILE A 248 3.61 14.85 -11.03
CA ILE A 248 3.35 16.19 -11.58
C ILE A 248 3.19 17.21 -10.45
N ALA A 249 2.49 16.85 -9.36
CA ALA A 249 2.34 17.73 -8.21
C ALA A 249 3.70 18.09 -7.58
N GLY A 250 4.62 17.12 -7.48
CA GLY A 250 5.99 17.33 -7.02
C GLY A 250 6.79 18.24 -7.96
N ALA A 251 6.74 18.00 -9.27
CA ALA A 251 7.39 18.85 -10.26
C ALA A 251 6.86 20.31 -10.25
N ASN A 252 5.55 20.46 -10.00
CA ASN A 252 4.89 21.76 -9.88
C ASN A 252 5.32 22.56 -8.63
N THR A 253 6.15 22.02 -7.75
CA THR A 253 6.83 22.81 -6.70
C THR A 253 7.94 23.68 -7.27
N GLY A 254 8.45 23.39 -8.48
CA GLY A 254 9.51 24.14 -9.14
C GLY A 254 10.82 24.23 -8.35
N GLY A 255 11.06 23.28 -7.43
CA GLY A 255 12.22 23.31 -6.53
C GLY A 255 12.17 24.40 -5.45
N THR A 256 11.05 25.12 -5.30
CA THR A 256 10.91 26.21 -4.31
C THR A 256 10.75 25.73 -2.87
N ILE A 257 10.40 24.46 -2.67
CA ILE A 257 10.26 23.85 -1.34
C ILE A 257 11.49 22.98 -1.09
N ASP A 258 12.39 23.42 -0.23
CA ASP A 258 13.61 22.68 0.14
C ASP A 258 13.35 21.75 1.32
N LEU A 259 12.42 20.81 1.13
CA LEU A 259 12.03 19.77 2.06
C LEU A 259 11.96 18.43 1.32
N THR A 260 11.90 17.33 2.04
CA THR A 260 11.84 15.97 1.49
C THR A 260 10.69 15.16 2.07
N LEU A 261 10.22 14.18 1.31
CA LEU A 261 9.23 13.16 1.71
C LEU A 261 7.97 13.76 2.38
N SER A 262 7.69 13.38 3.63
CA SER A 262 6.48 13.82 4.32
C SER A 262 6.43 15.32 4.57
N ALA A 263 7.57 15.93 4.88
CA ALA A 263 7.66 17.38 5.06
C ALA A 263 7.39 18.13 3.75
N LEU A 264 7.94 17.65 2.62
CA LEU A 264 7.67 18.21 1.29
C LEU A 264 6.18 18.16 0.97
N TYR A 265 5.56 17.00 1.14
CA TYR A 265 4.14 16.86 0.79
C TYR A 265 3.25 17.69 1.71
N THR A 266 3.52 17.70 3.01
CA THR A 266 2.77 18.51 3.97
C THR A 266 2.87 19.99 3.61
N GLU A 267 4.07 20.51 3.35
CA GLU A 267 4.27 21.91 2.97
C GLU A 267 3.58 22.25 1.64
N MET A 268 3.71 21.36 0.64
CA MET A 268 2.98 21.51 -0.62
C MET A 268 1.47 21.66 -0.41
N VAL A 269 0.87 20.81 0.44
CA VAL A 269 -0.57 20.86 0.70
C VAL A 269 -0.95 22.09 1.53
N LEU A 270 -0.10 22.51 2.48
CA LEU A 270 -0.30 23.74 3.24
C LEU A 270 -0.28 24.98 2.31
N VAL A 271 0.64 25.04 1.35
CA VAL A 271 0.67 26.13 0.36
C VAL A 271 -0.56 26.10 -0.55
N LEU A 272 -1.02 24.92 -0.97
CA LEU A 272 -2.15 24.77 -1.88
C LEU A 272 -3.51 25.05 -1.24
N TRP A 273 -3.72 24.65 0.02
CA TRP A 273 -5.03 24.66 0.68
C TRP A 273 -5.01 25.20 2.11
N GLY A 274 -3.86 25.64 2.61
CA GLY A 274 -3.73 26.08 3.99
C GLY A 274 -3.94 24.95 5.00
N ARG A 275 -4.21 25.31 6.25
CA ARG A 275 -4.36 24.37 7.37
C ARG A 275 -5.42 23.29 7.14
N ALA A 276 -6.53 23.61 6.48
CA ALA A 276 -7.58 22.64 6.18
C ALA A 276 -7.07 21.52 5.25
N GLY A 277 -6.26 21.88 4.25
CA GLY A 277 -5.62 20.92 3.36
C GLY A 277 -4.66 20.00 4.11
N GLY A 278 -3.85 20.54 5.02
CA GLY A 278 -2.96 19.74 5.87
C GLY A 278 -3.71 18.71 6.71
N ILE A 279 -4.84 19.07 7.29
CA ILE A 279 -5.70 18.14 8.04
C ILE A 279 -6.24 17.04 7.14
N LEU A 280 -6.79 17.39 5.97
CA LEU A 280 -7.33 16.41 5.01
C LEU A 280 -6.24 15.44 4.52
N PHE A 281 -5.06 15.96 4.23
CA PHE A 281 -3.92 15.14 3.83
C PHE A 281 -3.52 14.13 4.91
N ASN A 282 -3.40 14.57 6.16
CA ASN A 282 -3.02 13.69 7.26
C ASN A 282 -4.10 12.62 7.57
N ILE A 283 -5.38 12.95 7.42
CA ILE A 283 -6.47 11.95 7.49
C ILE A 283 -6.29 10.89 6.38
N ALA A 284 -5.98 11.31 5.16
CA ALA A 284 -5.72 10.37 4.08
C ALA A 284 -4.45 9.53 4.33
N LEU A 285 -3.42 10.11 4.93
CA LEU A 285 -2.20 9.39 5.29
C LEU A 285 -2.45 8.31 6.34
N VAL A 286 -3.28 8.60 7.35
CA VAL A 286 -3.73 7.59 8.33
C VAL A 286 -4.53 6.48 7.63
N ALA A 287 -5.45 6.84 6.74
CA ALA A 287 -6.24 5.85 5.99
C ALA A 287 -5.36 4.99 5.08
N ALA A 288 -4.37 5.59 4.37
CA ALA A 288 -3.42 4.88 3.53
C ALA A 288 -2.55 3.91 4.34
N ALA A 289 -2.04 4.35 5.49
CA ALA A 289 -1.29 3.51 6.40
C ALA A 289 -2.14 2.32 6.91
N LEU A 290 -3.40 2.57 7.25
CA LEU A 290 -4.31 1.54 7.73
C LEU A 290 -4.65 0.51 6.64
N THR A 291 -4.92 0.93 5.40
CA THR A 291 -5.21 -0.01 4.29
C THR A 291 -4.06 -0.97 4.02
N THR A 292 -2.84 -0.45 4.02
CA THR A 292 -1.64 -1.27 3.81
C THR A 292 -1.39 -2.21 4.98
N ALA A 293 -1.55 -1.76 6.23
CA ALA A 293 -1.45 -2.62 7.40
C ALA A 293 -2.49 -3.76 7.38
N VAL A 294 -3.75 -3.44 7.05
CA VAL A 294 -4.83 -4.43 6.92
C VAL A 294 -4.50 -5.45 5.82
N GLY A 295 -4.06 -5.01 4.65
CA GLY A 295 -3.63 -5.89 3.55
C GLY A 295 -2.48 -6.80 3.95
N ALA A 296 -1.46 -6.26 4.62
CA ALA A 296 -0.29 -7.00 5.07
C ALA A 296 -0.63 -8.02 6.16
N VAL A 297 -1.37 -7.64 7.21
CA VAL A 297 -1.77 -8.55 8.28
C VAL A 297 -2.65 -9.67 7.72
N SER A 298 -3.60 -9.36 6.84
CA SER A 298 -4.47 -10.38 6.23
C SER A 298 -3.67 -11.36 5.38
N SER A 299 -2.87 -10.86 4.42
CA SER A 299 -2.10 -11.71 3.50
C SER A 299 -1.09 -12.60 4.22
N THR A 300 -0.35 -12.04 5.18
CA THR A 300 0.63 -12.80 5.95
C THR A 300 -0.02 -13.86 6.82
N SER A 301 -1.21 -13.59 7.37
CA SER A 301 -1.97 -14.56 8.17
C SER A 301 -2.53 -15.70 7.32
N GLU A 302 -3.02 -15.44 6.10
CA GLU A 302 -3.48 -16.47 5.17
C GLU A 302 -2.33 -17.37 4.72
N ILE A 303 -1.17 -16.79 4.36
CA ILE A 303 0.01 -17.58 3.96
C ILE A 303 0.53 -18.41 5.12
N TRP A 304 0.52 -17.88 6.34
CA TRP A 304 0.94 -18.64 7.51
C TRP A 304 0.01 -19.81 7.81
N GLU A 305 -1.31 -19.63 7.73
CA GLU A 305 -2.27 -20.71 7.87
C GLU A 305 -2.04 -21.81 6.82
N GLU A 306 -1.71 -21.42 5.56
CA GLU A 306 -1.34 -22.35 4.51
C GLU A 306 -0.06 -23.14 4.84
N ILE A 307 1.00 -22.46 5.33
CA ILE A 307 2.25 -23.13 5.78
C ILE A 307 2.01 -24.14 6.89
N MET A 308 1.07 -23.84 7.80
CA MET A 308 0.81 -24.65 8.99
C MET A 308 -0.35 -25.66 8.83
N HIS A 309 -0.94 -25.73 7.63
CA HIS A 309 -2.13 -26.54 7.36
C HIS A 309 -1.98 -28.00 7.80
N ASP A 310 -0.82 -28.62 7.58
CA ASP A 310 -0.56 -30.02 7.93
C ASP A 310 -0.47 -30.28 9.44
N LYS A 311 -0.36 -29.24 10.26
CA LYS A 311 -0.21 -29.40 11.72
C LYS A 311 -1.53 -29.55 12.46
N ASN A 312 -2.68 -29.48 11.77
CA ASN A 312 -4.04 -29.72 12.27
C ASN A 312 -4.29 -29.26 13.72
N SER A 313 -3.78 -28.08 14.08
CA SER A 313 -3.86 -27.54 15.44
C SER A 313 -4.86 -26.37 15.46
N LYS A 314 -5.72 -26.35 16.49
CA LYS A 314 -6.62 -25.21 16.76
C LYS A 314 -5.86 -23.90 17.03
N VAL A 315 -4.54 -23.95 17.23
CA VAL A 315 -3.67 -22.79 17.49
C VAL A 315 -3.25 -22.12 16.20
N TYR A 316 -3.03 -22.87 15.11
CA TYR A 316 -2.50 -22.37 13.84
C TYR A 316 -3.62 -21.93 12.88
N THR A 317 -4.50 -21.06 13.35
CA THR A 317 -5.61 -20.52 12.55
C THR A 317 -5.29 -19.11 12.06
N TYR A 318 -5.87 -18.72 10.93
CA TYR A 318 -5.81 -17.36 10.41
C TYR A 318 -6.04 -16.30 11.51
N ARG A 319 -7.11 -16.47 12.31
CA ARG A 319 -7.48 -15.52 13.35
C ARG A 319 -6.40 -15.35 14.41
N ASN A 320 -5.79 -16.45 14.86
CA ASN A 320 -4.72 -16.42 15.87
C ASN A 320 -3.47 -15.72 15.31
N PHE A 321 -3.21 -15.88 14.01
CA PHE A 321 -2.12 -15.17 13.36
C PHE A 321 -2.37 -13.69 13.21
N CYS A 322 -3.61 -13.27 12.89
CA CYS A 322 -3.98 -11.86 12.92
C CYS A 322 -3.73 -11.24 14.30
N ILE A 323 -4.13 -11.93 15.37
CA ILE A 323 -3.88 -11.47 16.76
C ILE A 323 -2.39 -11.37 17.02
N ALA A 324 -1.64 -12.46 16.76
CA ALA A 324 -0.20 -12.49 17.00
C ALA A 324 0.55 -11.41 16.19
N SER A 325 0.18 -11.22 14.92
CA SER A 325 0.75 -10.20 14.06
C SER A 325 0.47 -8.80 14.59
N CYS A 326 -0.78 -8.49 14.97
CA CYS A 326 -1.12 -7.18 15.53
C CYS A 326 -0.39 -6.92 16.87
N VAL A 327 -0.33 -7.90 17.76
CA VAL A 327 0.37 -7.77 19.05
C VAL A 327 1.88 -7.57 18.84
N LEU A 328 2.51 -8.40 18.00
CA LEU A 328 3.93 -8.29 17.72
C LEU A 328 4.25 -6.95 17.03
N SER A 329 3.46 -6.54 16.05
CA SER A 329 3.61 -5.24 15.39
C SER A 329 3.46 -4.08 16.37
N CYS A 330 2.52 -4.18 17.32
CA CYS A 330 2.34 -3.17 18.36
C CYS A 330 3.59 -3.03 19.24
N ILE A 331 4.19 -4.17 19.63
CA ILE A 331 5.43 -4.17 20.42
C ILE A 331 6.59 -3.58 19.62
N VAL A 332 6.74 -3.99 18.36
CA VAL A 332 7.83 -3.51 17.47
C VAL A 332 7.68 -2.02 17.17
N SER A 333 6.45 -1.50 17.06
CA SER A 333 6.20 -0.07 16.83
C SER A 333 6.80 0.82 17.92
N PHE A 334 6.97 0.33 19.12
CA PHE A 334 7.60 1.11 20.22
C PHE A 334 9.13 1.20 20.11
N ALA A 335 9.75 0.36 19.29
CA ALA A 335 11.19 0.41 19.06
C ALA A 335 11.58 1.42 17.95
N ASP A 336 10.63 1.78 17.08
CA ASP A 336 10.82 2.68 15.93
C ASP A 336 10.28 4.11 16.19
N LEU A 337 9.68 4.34 17.34
CA LEU A 337 9.10 5.61 17.77
C LEU A 337 9.90 6.23 18.92
#